data_7aac5f3aa19b9e835fc37ad1dc03fe4a
#
_entry.id   7aac5f3aa19b9e835fc37ad1dc03fe4a
#
_cell.length_a   1.000
_cell.length_b   1.000
_cell.length_c   1.000
_cell.angle_alpha   90.00
_cell.angle_beta   90.00
_cell.angle_gamma   90.00
#
_symmetry.space_group_name_H-M   'P 1'
#
loop_
_entity.id
_entity.type
_entity.pdbx_description
1 polymer ?
#
loop_
_entity_poly.entity_id
_entity_poly.type
_entity_poly.pdbx_seq_one_letter_code
_entity_poly.pdbx_strand_id
1 'polypeptide(L)'
;VNARFGMPKTKTLIVTALTTIAAASALAPASAAADPAPGRSEHWGVITRNTVGSPVAALRDGPFGKYDVQGPSARPPYGVGSLGIQVADSSVAAGDAREKVDFGNEVDFHGDPVLGLNRVGFHVFQSGENVTYGGLRNMPNIRFEIDANLSTVPVTDNYTSLVWLPPAAPVTDRWSGYINATTSGTWYLTGAEGTATGCTSLSPCSFTEVKTRLNDGGAAPVILTVAVGYGRDSMWVGAVDGLRINQNVYDFEADGVRVHRD
;
A
#
# COMPACT_ATOMS: atom_id res chain seq x y z
N VAL A 1 -69.93 67.30 35.77
CA VAL A 1 -70.29 65.91 35.62
C VAL A 1 -70.10 65.54 34.14
N ASN A 2 -69.01 64.99 33.74
CA ASN A 2 -68.82 64.44 32.39
C ASN A 2 -68.10 63.10 32.50
N ALA A 3 -68.82 62.05 32.26
CA ALA A 3 -68.30 60.70 32.12
C ALA A 3 -67.68 60.56 30.73
N ARG A 4 -66.39 60.08 30.65
CA ARG A 4 -65.78 59.62 29.41
C ARG A 4 -65.63 58.14 29.49
N PHE A 5 -66.28 57.43 28.58
CA PHE A 5 -66.12 56.02 28.29
C PHE A 5 -64.73 55.77 27.63
N GLY A 6 -63.92 54.94 28.21
CA GLY A 6 -62.67 54.44 27.62
C GLY A 6 -62.88 53.09 26.92
N MET A 7 -62.56 53.04 25.65
CA MET A 7 -62.59 51.76 24.86
C MET A 7 -61.43 50.85 25.25
N PRO A 8 -61.60 49.54 25.29
CA PRO A 8 -60.51 48.59 25.51
C PRO A 8 -59.66 48.41 24.24
N LYS A 9 -58.34 48.55 24.39
CA LYS A 9 -57.36 48.23 23.34
C LYS A 9 -57.17 46.74 23.21
N THR A 10 -57.59 46.18 22.11
CA THR A 10 -57.32 44.80 21.70
C THR A 10 -55.82 44.66 21.37
N LYS A 11 -55.10 43.81 22.13
CA LYS A 11 -53.70 43.46 21.80
C LYS A 11 -53.71 42.25 20.85
N THR A 12 -53.34 42.48 19.60
CA THR A 12 -53.12 41.44 18.62
C THR A 12 -51.78 40.77 18.94
N LEU A 13 -51.81 39.50 19.34
CA LEU A 13 -50.60 38.67 19.47
C LEU A 13 -50.25 38.17 18.08
N ILE A 14 -49.08 38.60 17.56
CA ILE A 14 -48.47 38.03 16.34
C ILE A 14 -47.60 36.86 16.82
N VAL A 15 -48.05 35.64 16.56
CA VAL A 15 -47.26 34.43 16.73
C VAL A 15 -46.41 34.23 15.49
N THR A 16 -45.11 34.57 15.60
CA THR A 16 -44.13 34.27 14.56
C THR A 16 -43.70 32.83 14.71
N ALA A 17 -44.16 31.95 13.84
CA ALA A 17 -43.68 30.59 13.75
C ALA A 17 -42.29 30.57 13.11
N LEU A 18 -41.24 30.33 13.88
CA LEU A 18 -39.91 30.02 13.38
C LEU A 18 -39.89 28.56 12.87
N THR A 19 -39.94 28.38 11.55
CA THR A 19 -39.65 27.11 10.90
C THR A 19 -38.14 26.95 10.83
N THR A 20 -37.57 26.14 11.71
CA THR A 20 -36.18 25.64 11.62
C THR A 20 -36.10 24.62 10.53
N ILE A 21 -35.53 24.99 9.40
CA ILE A 21 -35.13 24.05 8.32
C ILE A 21 -33.84 23.35 8.80
N ALA A 22 -33.94 22.14 9.28
CA ALA A 22 -32.79 21.27 9.52
C ALA A 22 -32.25 20.83 8.14
N ALA A 23 -31.15 21.46 7.71
CA ALA A 23 -30.39 20.98 6.55
C ALA A 23 -29.69 19.68 6.95
N ALA A 24 -30.24 18.54 6.55
CA ALA A 24 -29.58 17.27 6.62
C ALA A 24 -28.48 17.27 5.54
N SER A 25 -27.24 17.52 5.95
CA SER A 25 -26.07 17.29 5.10
C SER A 25 -25.94 15.78 4.91
N ALA A 26 -26.45 15.27 3.79
CA ALA A 26 -26.14 13.93 3.34
C ALA A 26 -24.65 13.88 3.00
N LEU A 27 -23.83 13.28 3.86
CA LEU A 27 -22.50 12.84 3.49
C LEU A 27 -22.68 11.84 2.33
N ALA A 28 -22.31 12.26 1.13
CA ALA A 28 -22.18 11.34 0.02
C ALA A 28 -21.11 10.31 0.43
N PRO A 29 -21.37 8.99 0.27
CA PRO A 29 -20.33 8.00 0.47
C PRO A 29 -19.18 8.34 -0.49
N ALA A 30 -17.95 8.38 0.03
CA ALA A 30 -16.76 8.47 -0.81
C ALA A 30 -16.86 7.34 -1.84
N SER A 31 -16.91 7.67 -3.12
CA SER A 31 -16.84 6.69 -4.18
C SER A 31 -15.53 5.95 -4.01
N ALA A 32 -15.59 4.68 -3.61
CA ALA A 32 -14.45 3.80 -3.75
C ALA A 32 -14.04 3.86 -5.23
N ALA A 33 -12.75 4.13 -5.50
CA ALA A 33 -12.24 4.07 -6.85
C ALA A 33 -12.63 2.70 -7.42
N ALA A 34 -13.19 2.68 -8.63
CA ALA A 34 -13.60 1.44 -9.25
C ALA A 34 -12.35 0.59 -9.46
N ASP A 35 -12.36 -0.66 -8.97
CA ASP A 35 -11.29 -1.62 -9.26
C ASP A 35 -10.99 -1.62 -10.77
N PRO A 36 -9.70 -1.62 -11.17
CA PRO A 36 -9.37 -1.64 -12.59
C PRO A 36 -10.07 -2.81 -13.28
N ALA A 37 -10.63 -2.55 -14.44
CA ALA A 37 -11.28 -3.58 -15.24
C ALA A 37 -10.26 -4.68 -15.59
N PRO A 38 -10.68 -5.95 -15.74
CA PRO A 38 -9.82 -7.00 -16.26
C PRO A 38 -9.16 -6.54 -17.57
N GLY A 39 -7.84 -6.54 -17.64
CA GLY A 39 -7.11 -6.02 -18.79
C GLY A 39 -5.68 -5.64 -18.48
N ARG A 40 -5.22 -4.54 -19.06
CA ARG A 40 -3.91 -3.95 -18.78
C ARG A 40 -4.02 -2.84 -17.74
N SER A 41 -3.01 -2.73 -16.87
CA SER A 41 -2.79 -1.58 -16.01
C SER A 41 -1.50 -0.88 -16.48
N GLU A 42 -1.64 0.35 -16.95
CA GLU A 42 -0.55 1.05 -17.66
C GLU A 42 0.31 1.96 -16.75
N HIS A 43 -0.07 2.12 -15.49
CA HIS A 43 0.57 3.08 -14.58
C HIS A 43 1.66 2.46 -13.70
N TRP A 44 2.15 1.25 -14.05
CA TRP A 44 3.23 0.59 -13.35
C TRP A 44 4.59 0.99 -13.89
N GLY A 45 5.50 1.30 -12.98
CA GLY A 45 6.86 1.69 -13.33
C GLY A 45 7.79 1.82 -12.13
N VAL A 46 9.06 2.14 -12.42
CA VAL A 46 10.03 2.46 -11.37
C VAL A 46 9.67 3.81 -10.75
N ILE A 47 9.50 3.83 -9.43
CA ILE A 47 9.26 5.06 -8.66
C ILE A 47 10.61 5.73 -8.41
N THR A 48 10.96 6.70 -9.26
CA THR A 48 12.29 7.29 -9.28
C THR A 48 12.65 8.04 -8.00
N ARG A 49 11.67 8.69 -7.34
CA ARG A 49 11.89 9.37 -6.05
C ARG A 49 12.26 8.41 -4.91
N ASN A 50 11.94 7.13 -5.05
CA ASN A 50 12.23 6.08 -4.10
C ASN A 50 13.47 5.24 -4.48
N THR A 51 14.10 5.55 -5.61
CA THR A 51 15.25 4.81 -6.12
C THR A 51 16.55 5.42 -5.59
N VAL A 52 17.46 4.56 -5.13
CA VAL A 52 18.80 4.94 -4.66
C VAL A 52 19.83 4.08 -5.37
N GLY A 53 20.87 4.70 -5.90
CA GLY A 53 21.90 4.01 -6.68
C GLY A 53 21.48 3.69 -8.11
N SER A 54 21.88 2.53 -8.58
CA SER A 54 21.62 2.06 -9.95
C SER A 54 21.00 0.65 -9.96
N PRO A 55 19.96 0.39 -9.16
CA PRO A 55 19.31 -0.91 -9.15
C PRO A 55 18.54 -1.15 -10.44
N VAL A 56 18.17 -2.40 -10.68
CA VAL A 56 17.29 -2.78 -11.78
C VAL A 56 15.94 -3.19 -11.24
N ALA A 57 14.87 -2.68 -11.83
CA ALA A 57 13.52 -3.24 -11.72
C ALA A 57 12.88 -3.15 -13.09
N ALA A 58 12.64 -4.30 -13.73
CA ALA A 58 12.17 -4.37 -15.10
C ALA A 58 11.26 -5.57 -15.33
N LEU A 59 10.21 -5.35 -16.11
CA LEU A 59 9.36 -6.42 -16.65
C LEU A 59 10.15 -7.24 -17.67
N ARG A 60 10.03 -8.56 -17.61
CA ARG A 60 10.80 -9.48 -18.44
C ARG A 60 10.19 -10.86 -18.54
N ASP A 61 10.61 -11.66 -19.49
CA ASP A 61 10.22 -13.06 -19.60
C ASP A 61 10.90 -13.93 -18.55
N GLY A 62 10.16 -14.89 -18.02
CA GLY A 62 10.66 -15.93 -17.13
C GLY A 62 11.10 -15.45 -15.74
N PRO A 63 11.81 -16.28 -15.00
CA PRO A 63 12.41 -15.93 -13.72
C PRO A 63 13.67 -15.07 -13.93
N PHE A 64 14.17 -14.48 -12.85
CA PHE A 64 15.40 -13.68 -12.87
C PHE A 64 16.32 -14.05 -11.70
N GLY A 65 17.62 -13.92 -11.94
CA GLY A 65 18.66 -14.15 -10.91
C GLY A 65 19.27 -15.54 -10.90
N LYS A 66 18.67 -16.52 -11.59
CA LYS A 66 19.24 -17.86 -11.74
C LYS A 66 18.81 -18.48 -13.08
N TYR A 67 19.77 -18.77 -13.94
CA TYR A 67 19.53 -19.15 -15.34
C TYR A 67 19.55 -20.66 -15.60
N ASP A 68 20.02 -21.47 -14.65
CA ASP A 68 20.11 -22.92 -14.75
C ASP A 68 18.85 -23.63 -14.26
N VAL A 69 17.87 -22.92 -13.69
CA VAL A 69 16.57 -23.46 -13.31
C VAL A 69 15.70 -23.56 -14.56
N GLN A 70 15.12 -24.73 -14.79
CA GLN A 70 14.28 -25.01 -15.94
C GLN A 70 13.00 -25.77 -15.56
N GLY A 71 12.10 -25.93 -16.54
CA GLY A 71 10.85 -26.66 -16.37
C GLY A 71 9.86 -25.97 -15.45
N PRO A 72 9.03 -26.72 -14.72
CA PRO A 72 7.96 -26.14 -13.90
C PRO A 72 8.47 -25.19 -12.80
N SER A 73 9.70 -25.40 -12.29
CA SER A 73 10.28 -24.55 -11.25
C SER A 73 10.62 -23.15 -11.74
N ALA A 74 10.90 -23.00 -13.05
CA ALA A 74 11.21 -21.73 -13.69
C ALA A 74 9.96 -20.98 -14.20
N ARG A 75 8.83 -21.68 -14.33
CA ARG A 75 7.62 -21.09 -14.92
C ARG A 75 6.99 -20.11 -13.93
N PRO A 76 6.78 -18.83 -14.33
CA PRO A 76 6.04 -17.88 -13.53
C PRO A 76 4.64 -18.38 -13.17
N PRO A 77 4.10 -17.99 -12.02
CA PRO A 77 2.78 -18.39 -11.56
C PRO A 77 1.64 -17.93 -12.49
N TYR A 78 1.83 -16.79 -13.12
CA TYR A 78 0.92 -16.21 -14.10
C TYR A 78 1.68 -16.00 -15.41
N GLY A 79 1.01 -16.10 -16.54
CA GLY A 79 1.59 -15.84 -17.84
C GLY A 79 2.95 -16.50 -18.13
N VAL A 80 3.88 -15.71 -18.62
CA VAL A 80 5.26 -16.11 -18.96
C VAL A 80 6.32 -15.11 -18.45
N GLY A 81 5.89 -13.95 -18.00
CA GLY A 81 6.73 -12.86 -17.55
C GLY A 81 6.85 -12.74 -16.02
N SER A 82 7.63 -11.78 -15.60
CA SER A 82 7.79 -11.40 -14.19
C SER A 82 8.45 -10.03 -14.03
N LEU A 83 8.38 -9.45 -12.84
CA LEU A 83 9.17 -8.30 -12.43
C LEU A 83 10.54 -8.77 -11.93
N GLY A 84 11.59 -8.61 -12.72
CA GLY A 84 12.97 -8.85 -12.29
C GLY A 84 13.50 -7.68 -11.47
N ILE A 85 14.06 -7.95 -10.30
CA ILE A 85 14.69 -6.97 -9.41
C ILE A 85 16.13 -7.37 -9.13
N GLN A 86 17.05 -6.39 -9.25
CA GLN A 86 18.44 -6.53 -8.83
C GLN A 86 18.86 -5.30 -8.05
N VAL A 87 19.35 -5.52 -6.84
CA VAL A 87 19.87 -4.48 -5.94
C VAL A 87 21.23 -4.95 -5.42
N ALA A 88 22.23 -4.09 -5.56
CA ALA A 88 23.58 -4.37 -5.07
C ALA A 88 23.81 -3.83 -3.66
N ASP A 89 24.76 -4.44 -2.97
CA ASP A 89 25.07 -4.13 -1.55
C ASP A 89 25.81 -2.81 -1.38
N SER A 90 26.60 -2.41 -2.34
CA SER A 90 27.65 -1.39 -2.16
C SER A 90 27.84 -0.46 -3.36
N SER A 91 26.84 -0.30 -4.19
CA SER A 91 26.99 0.52 -5.42
C SER A 91 26.96 2.03 -5.16
N VAL A 92 26.70 2.45 -3.92
CA VAL A 92 26.67 3.87 -3.55
C VAL A 92 27.90 4.19 -2.73
N ALA A 93 28.82 4.93 -3.33
CA ALA A 93 30.04 5.41 -2.66
C ALA A 93 29.67 6.42 -1.57
N ALA A 94 29.98 6.11 -0.34
CA ALA A 94 29.88 6.92 0.86
C ALA A 94 28.56 6.85 1.64
N GLY A 95 28.64 6.34 2.83
CA GLY A 95 27.57 6.28 3.84
C GLY A 95 26.69 5.04 3.73
N ASP A 96 25.66 4.98 4.54
CA ASP A 96 24.74 3.84 4.65
C ASP A 96 23.72 3.72 3.49
N ALA A 97 23.97 4.39 2.37
CA ALA A 97 23.07 4.42 1.25
C ALA A 97 23.30 3.22 0.32
N ARG A 98 22.85 2.05 0.72
CA ARG A 98 22.73 0.89 -0.17
C ARG A 98 21.66 1.12 -1.21
N GLU A 99 21.76 0.41 -2.32
CA GLU A 99 20.75 0.51 -3.39
C GLU A 99 19.35 0.18 -2.87
N LYS A 100 18.39 0.84 -3.51
CA LYS A 100 16.96 0.65 -3.27
C LYS A 100 16.19 0.88 -4.55
N VAL A 101 15.16 0.09 -4.79
CA VAL A 101 14.17 0.33 -5.85
C VAL A 101 12.78 -0.03 -5.36
N ASP A 102 11.80 0.76 -5.82
CA ASP A 102 10.39 0.45 -5.77
C ASP A 102 9.84 0.44 -7.21
N PHE A 103 9.16 -0.63 -7.60
CA PHE A 103 8.37 -0.72 -8.81
C PHE A 103 6.90 -0.70 -8.42
N GLY A 104 6.15 0.29 -8.87
CA GLY A 104 4.81 0.51 -8.33
C GLY A 104 3.89 1.31 -9.23
N ASN A 105 2.73 1.61 -8.67
CA ASN A 105 1.65 2.36 -9.30
C ASN A 105 1.24 3.51 -8.40
N GLU A 106 1.32 4.74 -8.94
CA GLU A 106 1.03 5.99 -8.23
C GLU A 106 -0.33 6.59 -8.61
N VAL A 107 -1.10 5.90 -9.44
CA VAL A 107 -2.33 6.43 -10.05
C VAL A 107 -3.56 5.63 -9.66
N ASP A 108 -3.55 4.31 -9.95
CA ASP A 108 -4.77 3.50 -9.90
C ASP A 108 -5.31 3.26 -8.49
N PHE A 109 -4.48 3.41 -7.47
CA PHE A 109 -4.83 3.17 -6.06
C PHE A 109 -5.01 4.45 -5.24
N HIS A 110 -4.77 5.60 -5.88
CA HIS A 110 -4.80 6.88 -5.17
C HIS A 110 -6.19 7.17 -4.60
N GLY A 111 -6.27 7.31 -3.27
CA GLY A 111 -7.52 7.55 -2.55
C GLY A 111 -8.24 6.28 -2.08
N ASP A 112 -7.77 5.09 -2.45
CA ASP A 112 -8.35 3.84 -1.97
C ASP A 112 -8.17 3.68 -0.45
N PRO A 113 -9.17 3.11 0.26
CA PRO A 113 -9.11 2.98 1.70
C PRO A 113 -8.11 1.90 2.14
N VAL A 114 -7.10 2.26 2.95
CA VAL A 114 -6.16 1.30 3.55
C VAL A 114 -6.88 0.24 4.36
N LEU A 115 -7.93 0.62 5.09
CA LEU A 115 -8.73 -0.30 5.90
C LEU A 115 -9.52 -1.31 5.05
N GLY A 116 -9.71 -1.03 3.76
CA GLY A 116 -10.30 -1.94 2.78
C GLY A 116 -9.39 -3.07 2.31
N LEU A 117 -8.09 -2.99 2.57
CA LEU A 117 -7.16 -4.05 2.22
C LEU A 117 -7.47 -5.33 3.01
N ASN A 118 -7.64 -6.45 2.32
CA ASN A 118 -7.95 -7.76 2.93
C ASN A 118 -7.13 -8.92 2.37
N ARG A 119 -6.56 -8.77 1.19
CA ARG A 119 -5.68 -9.75 0.55
C ARG A 119 -4.52 -9.00 -0.11
N VAL A 120 -3.31 -9.21 0.39
CA VAL A 120 -2.08 -8.61 -0.13
C VAL A 120 -1.00 -9.67 -0.15
N GLY A 121 -0.22 -9.76 -1.22
CA GLY A 121 0.86 -10.75 -1.33
C GLY A 121 1.32 -10.93 -2.75
N PHE A 122 2.26 -11.84 -2.97
CA PHE A 122 2.84 -12.14 -4.26
C PHE A 122 3.47 -13.54 -4.29
N HIS A 123 4.04 -13.90 -5.42
CA HIS A 123 4.98 -15.01 -5.58
C HIS A 123 6.39 -14.47 -5.81
N VAL A 124 7.41 -15.18 -5.32
CA VAL A 124 8.81 -14.79 -5.49
C VAL A 124 9.63 -15.95 -6.05
N PHE A 125 10.57 -15.63 -6.93
CA PHE A 125 11.63 -16.48 -7.40
C PHE A 125 12.97 -15.90 -6.98
N GLN A 126 13.82 -16.68 -6.29
CA GLN A 126 15.14 -16.26 -5.87
C GLN A 126 16.11 -17.42 -5.75
N SER A 127 17.41 -17.13 -5.74
CA SER A 127 18.45 -18.12 -5.49
C SER A 127 18.83 -18.23 -4.02
N GLY A 128 19.53 -19.30 -3.66
CA GLY A 128 20.10 -19.48 -2.33
C GLY A 128 21.16 -18.42 -1.95
N GLU A 129 21.73 -17.73 -2.93
CA GLU A 129 22.70 -16.65 -2.68
C GLU A 129 22.07 -15.50 -1.90
N ASN A 130 20.84 -15.13 -2.22
CA ASN A 130 20.12 -14.08 -1.49
C ASN A 130 20.04 -14.39 0.01
N VAL A 131 19.76 -15.65 0.34
CA VAL A 131 19.71 -16.12 1.73
C VAL A 131 21.09 -16.07 2.39
N THR A 132 22.13 -16.41 1.66
CA THR A 132 23.53 -16.35 2.16
C THR A 132 23.94 -14.93 2.50
N TYR A 133 23.56 -13.95 1.66
CA TYR A 133 23.94 -12.55 1.85
C TYR A 133 23.10 -11.82 2.90
N GLY A 134 21.80 -11.99 2.89
CA GLY A 134 20.89 -11.20 3.71
C GLY A 134 20.06 -12.01 4.73
N GLY A 135 20.30 -13.31 4.83
CA GLY A 135 19.59 -14.18 5.78
C GLY A 135 18.20 -14.57 5.31
N LEU A 136 17.49 -15.27 6.19
CA LEU A 136 16.21 -15.91 5.89
C LEU A 136 15.06 -14.96 5.57
N ARG A 137 15.19 -13.67 5.86
CA ARG A 137 14.19 -12.64 5.57
C ARG A 137 14.52 -11.82 4.33
N ASN A 138 15.59 -12.16 3.63
CA ASN A 138 16.06 -11.43 2.46
C ASN A 138 15.16 -11.69 1.25
N MET A 139 14.05 -10.98 1.16
CA MET A 139 13.06 -10.99 0.08
C MET A 139 12.52 -9.58 -0.18
N PRO A 140 11.92 -9.31 -1.33
CA PRO A 140 11.23 -8.07 -1.60
C PRO A 140 10.12 -7.78 -0.59
N ASN A 141 9.87 -6.51 -0.36
CA ASN A 141 8.76 -6.04 0.46
C ASN A 141 7.59 -5.56 -0.41
N ILE A 142 6.43 -5.41 0.22
CA ILE A 142 5.30 -4.66 -0.32
C ILE A 142 5.24 -3.34 0.44
N ARG A 143 5.07 -2.25 -0.29
CA ARG A 143 4.97 -0.91 0.28
C ARG A 143 3.72 -0.23 -0.21
N PHE A 144 3.00 0.37 0.72
CA PHE A 144 1.98 1.36 0.44
C PHE A 144 2.48 2.71 0.97
N GLU A 145 2.53 3.71 0.13
CA GLU A 145 2.60 5.09 0.61
C GLU A 145 1.17 5.52 0.90
N ILE A 146 0.94 6.08 2.06
CA ILE A 146 -0.40 6.38 2.55
C ILE A 146 -0.45 7.76 3.24
N ASP A 147 -1.62 8.37 3.21
CA ASP A 147 -2.00 9.36 4.20
C ASP A 147 -2.67 8.61 5.35
N ALA A 148 -1.99 8.54 6.48
CA ALA A 148 -2.45 7.75 7.62
C ALA A 148 -3.63 8.39 8.36
N ASN A 149 -3.76 9.71 8.27
CA ASN A 149 -4.85 10.51 8.86
C ASN A 149 -5.08 10.26 10.37
N LEU A 150 -4.00 9.97 11.10
CA LEU A 150 -4.08 9.72 12.53
C LEU A 150 -4.47 11.01 13.28
N SER A 151 -5.43 10.91 14.19
CA SER A 151 -5.88 12.04 15.01
C SER A 151 -4.79 12.61 15.92
N THR A 152 -3.74 11.84 16.19
CA THR A 152 -2.62 12.19 17.08
C THR A 152 -1.40 12.75 16.35
N VAL A 153 -1.41 12.76 15.01
CA VAL A 153 -0.32 13.28 14.17
C VAL A 153 -0.83 14.53 13.43
N PRO A 154 -0.05 15.62 13.35
CA PRO A 154 -0.45 16.81 12.60
C PRO A 154 -0.75 16.48 11.14
N VAL A 155 -1.78 17.12 10.56
CA VAL A 155 -2.19 16.91 9.16
C VAL A 155 -1.06 17.17 8.16
N THR A 156 -0.11 18.04 8.49
CA THR A 156 1.08 18.31 7.66
C THR A 156 2.06 17.15 7.58
N ASP A 157 1.95 16.17 8.47
CA ASP A 157 2.87 15.05 8.62
C ASP A 157 2.20 13.68 8.39
N ASN A 158 1.00 13.66 7.80
CA ASN A 158 0.18 12.44 7.61
C ASN A 158 0.78 11.39 6.66
N TYR A 159 1.75 11.79 5.83
CA TYR A 159 2.37 10.90 4.87
C TYR A 159 3.30 9.90 5.55
N THR A 160 3.11 8.62 5.27
CA THR A 160 3.98 7.55 5.74
C THR A 160 4.07 6.40 4.74
N SER A 161 5.09 5.56 4.89
CA SER A 161 5.14 4.27 4.21
C SER A 161 4.68 3.16 5.16
N LEU A 162 3.65 2.43 4.77
CA LEU A 162 3.26 1.15 5.37
C LEU A 162 4.01 0.05 4.65
N VAL A 163 4.94 -0.61 5.34
CA VAL A 163 5.89 -1.57 4.74
C VAL A 163 5.71 -2.96 5.34
N TRP A 164 5.57 -3.95 4.48
CA TRP A 164 5.57 -5.35 4.87
C TRP A 164 6.98 -5.90 4.93
N LEU A 165 7.32 -6.55 6.03
CA LEU A 165 8.53 -7.34 6.21
C LEU A 165 8.21 -8.81 6.03
N PRO A 166 8.84 -9.51 5.06
CA PRO A 166 8.52 -10.88 4.74
C PRO A 166 8.85 -11.85 5.90
N PRO A 167 8.22 -13.05 5.90
CA PRO A 167 8.53 -14.09 6.87
C PRO A 167 9.93 -14.69 6.64
N ALA A 168 10.51 -15.29 7.67
CA ALA A 168 11.82 -15.95 7.60
C ALA A 168 11.73 -17.37 7.02
N ALA A 169 11.16 -17.51 5.83
CA ALA A 169 10.97 -18.82 5.19
C ALA A 169 11.08 -18.71 3.66
N PRO A 170 12.24 -18.31 3.09
CA PRO A 170 12.37 -18.17 1.65
C PRO A 170 12.36 -19.54 0.95
N VAL A 171 11.70 -19.57 -0.21
CA VAL A 171 11.85 -20.65 -1.19
C VAL A 171 12.91 -20.24 -2.19
N THR A 172 13.85 -21.12 -2.52
CA THR A 172 14.94 -20.84 -3.45
C THR A 172 14.91 -21.78 -4.64
N ASP A 173 15.43 -21.31 -5.79
CA ASP A 173 15.59 -22.08 -7.03
C ASP A 173 14.27 -22.59 -7.63
N ARG A 174 13.19 -21.96 -7.27
CA ARG A 174 11.84 -22.16 -7.81
C ARG A 174 10.92 -21.03 -7.40
N TRP A 175 9.80 -20.89 -8.06
CA TRP A 175 8.74 -20.00 -7.62
C TRP A 175 8.15 -20.48 -6.30
N SER A 176 7.91 -19.55 -5.40
CA SER A 176 7.17 -19.78 -4.16
C SER A 176 5.69 -20.08 -4.45
N GLY A 177 5.01 -20.71 -3.50
CA GLY A 177 3.56 -20.54 -3.38
C GLY A 177 3.20 -19.07 -3.14
N TYR A 178 1.90 -18.74 -3.17
CA TYR A 178 1.45 -17.40 -2.80
C TYR A 178 1.85 -17.08 -1.36
N ILE A 179 2.58 -15.98 -1.18
CA ILE A 179 2.99 -15.49 0.13
C ILE A 179 1.99 -14.42 0.55
N ASN A 180 1.12 -14.77 1.49
CA ASN A 180 0.07 -13.88 1.95
C ASN A 180 0.59 -12.92 3.02
N ALA A 181 0.81 -11.67 2.66
CA ALA A 181 1.31 -10.61 3.54
C ALA A 181 0.30 -10.18 4.63
N THR A 182 -0.98 -10.54 4.51
CA THR A 182 -1.97 -10.25 5.54
C THR A 182 -1.96 -11.25 6.69
N THR A 183 -1.36 -12.44 6.47
CA THR A 183 -1.31 -13.53 7.47
C THR A 183 0.10 -13.99 7.81
N SER A 184 1.12 -13.52 7.08
CA SER A 184 2.52 -13.86 7.31
C SER A 184 3.41 -12.63 7.26
N GLY A 185 4.58 -12.70 7.89
CA GLY A 185 5.46 -11.55 8.07
C GLY A 185 4.85 -10.52 9.02
N THR A 186 5.37 -9.31 8.99
CA THR A 186 4.96 -8.21 9.86
C THR A 186 4.94 -6.89 9.09
N TRP A 187 4.30 -5.87 9.65
CA TRP A 187 4.13 -4.58 9.03
C TRP A 187 4.62 -3.46 9.95
N TYR A 188 5.16 -2.41 9.37
CA TYR A 188 5.49 -1.20 10.13
C TYR A 188 5.15 0.06 9.34
N LEU A 189 5.03 1.16 10.06
CA LEU A 189 4.87 2.50 9.52
C LEU A 189 6.17 3.28 9.74
N THR A 190 6.53 4.12 8.80
CA THR A 190 7.68 5.02 8.93
C THR A 190 7.31 6.30 9.68
N GLY A 191 8.30 7.07 10.13
CA GLY A 191 8.11 8.42 10.64
C GLY A 191 7.30 8.54 11.94
N ALA A 192 6.56 9.62 12.03
CA ALA A 192 5.75 9.96 13.20
C ALA A 192 4.61 8.95 13.42
N GLU A 193 4.01 8.44 12.34
CA GLU A 193 2.92 7.47 12.35
C GLU A 193 3.36 6.12 12.92
N GLY A 194 4.59 5.69 12.59
CA GLY A 194 5.18 4.51 13.20
C GLY A 194 5.31 4.66 14.71
N THR A 195 5.74 5.82 15.16
CA THR A 195 5.84 6.14 16.58
C THR A 195 4.47 6.24 17.25
N ALA A 196 3.53 6.95 16.64
CA ALA A 196 2.19 7.16 17.19
C ALA A 196 1.41 5.85 17.30
N THR A 197 1.52 4.97 16.32
CA THR A 197 0.88 3.65 16.33
C THR A 197 1.65 2.61 17.14
N GLY A 198 2.95 2.83 17.42
CA GLY A 198 3.84 1.84 18.01
C GLY A 198 4.20 0.68 17.06
N CYS A 199 3.86 0.79 15.76
CA CYS A 199 4.21 -0.18 14.73
C CYS A 199 5.44 0.32 13.95
N THR A 200 6.61 0.28 14.56
CA THR A 200 7.87 0.74 13.97
C THR A 200 8.66 -0.42 13.34
N SER A 201 9.72 -0.12 12.57
CA SER A 201 10.62 -1.15 12.03
C SER A 201 11.30 -1.99 13.12
N LEU A 202 11.51 -1.44 14.31
CA LEU A 202 12.09 -2.14 15.47
C LEU A 202 11.03 -2.94 16.26
N SER A 203 9.77 -2.56 16.15
CA SER A 203 8.63 -3.22 16.81
C SER A 203 7.47 -3.34 15.82
N PRO A 204 7.62 -4.19 14.78
CA PRO A 204 6.59 -4.32 13.76
C PRO A 204 5.37 -5.07 14.28
N CYS A 205 4.22 -4.78 13.69
CA CYS A 205 2.91 -5.30 14.05
C CYS A 205 2.42 -6.36 13.07
N SER A 206 1.43 -7.13 13.44
CA SER A 206 0.62 -7.90 12.48
C SER A 206 -0.21 -6.96 11.59
N PHE A 207 -0.68 -7.47 10.46
CA PHE A 207 -1.55 -6.70 9.56
C PHE A 207 -2.83 -6.22 10.26
N THR A 208 -3.43 -7.07 11.07
CA THR A 208 -4.64 -6.75 11.84
C THR A 208 -4.38 -5.65 12.87
N GLU A 209 -3.26 -5.71 13.58
CA GLU A 209 -2.90 -4.67 14.56
C GLU A 209 -2.67 -3.33 13.89
N VAL A 210 -1.94 -3.28 12.75
CA VAL A 210 -1.77 -2.04 11.99
C VAL A 210 -3.11 -1.43 11.61
N LYS A 211 -4.02 -2.23 11.03
CA LYS A 211 -5.37 -1.75 10.65
C LYS A 211 -6.15 -1.22 11.85
N THR A 212 -6.06 -1.90 12.99
CA THR A 212 -6.72 -1.47 14.23
C THR A 212 -6.19 -0.13 14.70
N ARG A 213 -4.86 0.07 14.62
CA ARG A 213 -4.21 1.31 15.06
C ARG A 213 -4.39 2.48 14.10
N LEU A 214 -4.52 2.19 12.80
CA LEU A 214 -4.86 3.20 11.79
C LEU A 214 -6.34 3.61 11.85
N ASN A 215 -7.21 2.79 12.44
CA ASN A 215 -8.63 3.11 12.64
C ASN A 215 -8.83 3.77 14.02
N ASP A 216 -8.24 4.94 14.23
CA ASP A 216 -8.20 5.65 15.51
C ASP A 216 -9.42 6.57 15.75
N GLY A 217 -10.42 6.54 14.87
CA GLY A 217 -11.64 7.35 14.93
C GLY A 217 -11.51 8.70 14.20
N GLY A 218 -10.35 9.01 13.61
CA GLY A 218 -10.13 10.15 12.73
C GLY A 218 -10.62 9.91 11.29
N ALA A 219 -10.09 10.67 10.35
CA ALA A 219 -10.36 10.46 8.93
C ALA A 219 -9.77 9.10 8.48
N ALA A 220 -10.43 8.45 7.52
CA ALA A 220 -9.96 7.15 7.05
C ALA A 220 -8.58 7.27 6.37
N PRO A 221 -7.63 6.36 6.65
CA PRO A 221 -6.36 6.33 5.96
C PRO A 221 -6.54 5.92 4.50
N VAL A 222 -5.82 6.59 3.59
CA VAL A 222 -5.92 6.37 2.15
C VAL A 222 -4.58 6.02 1.52
N ILE A 223 -4.62 5.20 0.48
CA ILE A 223 -3.45 4.81 -0.32
C ILE A 223 -3.11 5.95 -1.28
N LEU A 224 -1.84 6.21 -1.44
CA LEU A 224 -1.27 7.10 -2.45
C LEU A 224 -0.54 6.30 -3.53
N THR A 225 0.17 5.24 -3.12
CA THR A 225 1.02 4.43 -3.99
C THR A 225 1.03 2.98 -3.51
N VAL A 226 1.09 2.05 -4.45
CA VAL A 226 1.38 0.63 -4.18
C VAL A 226 2.67 0.25 -4.88
N ALA A 227 3.58 -0.43 -4.21
CA ALA A 227 4.84 -0.88 -4.80
C ALA A 227 5.30 -2.24 -4.28
N VAL A 228 6.03 -2.96 -5.14
CA VAL A 228 6.96 -4.02 -4.76
C VAL A 228 8.35 -3.42 -4.77
N GLY A 229 9.09 -3.58 -3.70
CA GLY A 229 10.40 -2.97 -3.58
C GLY A 229 11.40 -3.83 -2.86
N TYR A 230 12.64 -3.43 -2.98
CA TYR A 230 13.74 -3.99 -2.22
C TYR A 230 14.77 -2.91 -1.91
N GLY A 231 15.43 -3.03 -0.79
CA GLY A 231 16.63 -2.25 -0.55
C GLY A 231 16.77 -1.65 0.81
N ARG A 232 17.97 -1.18 0.89
CA ARG A 232 18.92 -0.72 1.87
C ARG A 232 19.44 -1.76 2.83
N ASP A 233 19.05 -3.04 2.72
CA ASP A 233 19.49 -4.07 3.64
C ASP A 233 20.70 -4.86 3.11
N SER A 234 20.50 -5.68 2.10
CA SER A 234 21.52 -6.55 1.50
C SER A 234 21.36 -6.59 -0.01
N MET A 235 22.28 -7.22 -0.72
CA MET A 235 22.07 -7.51 -2.13
C MET A 235 20.88 -8.45 -2.33
N TRP A 236 20.16 -8.30 -3.43
CA TRP A 236 19.11 -9.21 -3.83
C TRP A 236 18.96 -9.27 -5.34
N VAL A 237 18.84 -10.48 -5.89
CA VAL A 237 18.55 -10.71 -7.31
C VAL A 237 17.47 -11.77 -7.40
N GLY A 238 16.39 -11.46 -8.10
CA GLY A 238 15.29 -12.40 -8.26
C GLY A 238 14.10 -11.77 -8.98
N ALA A 239 12.96 -12.44 -8.92
CA ALA A 239 11.74 -11.99 -9.58
C ALA A 239 10.53 -12.06 -8.67
N VAL A 240 9.55 -11.23 -8.98
CA VAL A 240 8.23 -11.20 -8.34
C VAL A 240 7.16 -11.31 -9.43
N ASP A 241 6.09 -12.04 -9.14
CA ASP A 241 4.93 -12.11 -10.01
C ASP A 241 3.63 -12.32 -9.22
N GLY A 242 2.48 -12.03 -9.85
CA GLY A 242 1.17 -12.22 -9.27
C GLY A 242 0.96 -11.40 -7.99
N LEU A 243 1.35 -10.11 -8.02
CA LEU A 243 1.03 -9.19 -6.92
C LEU A 243 -0.48 -9.12 -6.75
N ARG A 244 -0.96 -9.52 -5.59
CA ARG A 244 -2.37 -9.46 -5.26
C ARG A 244 -2.68 -8.28 -4.37
N ILE A 245 -3.68 -7.50 -4.77
CA ILE A 245 -4.32 -6.47 -3.95
C ILE A 245 -5.83 -6.74 -3.98
N ASN A 246 -6.36 -7.20 -2.86
CA ASN A 246 -7.75 -7.62 -2.72
C ASN A 246 -8.13 -8.72 -3.74
N GLN A 247 -9.05 -8.42 -4.65
CA GLN A 247 -9.53 -9.37 -5.67
C GLN A 247 -8.71 -9.32 -6.96
N ASN A 248 -7.84 -8.32 -7.12
CA ASN A 248 -7.04 -8.16 -8.33
C ASN A 248 -5.68 -8.82 -8.16
N VAL A 249 -5.24 -9.51 -9.19
CA VAL A 249 -3.90 -10.06 -9.35
C VAL A 249 -3.22 -9.32 -10.49
N TYR A 250 -2.10 -8.72 -10.20
CA TYR A 250 -1.25 -8.00 -11.16
C TYR A 250 -0.17 -8.95 -11.63
N ASP A 251 -0.31 -9.41 -12.85
CA ASP A 251 0.57 -10.32 -13.58
C ASP A 251 1.58 -9.48 -14.35
N PHE A 252 2.85 -9.61 -14.02
CA PHE A 252 3.95 -8.83 -14.56
C PHE A 252 4.51 -9.48 -15.83
N GLU A 253 4.09 -9.00 -16.99
CA GLU A 253 4.53 -9.48 -18.29
C GLU A 253 5.54 -8.54 -18.95
N ALA A 254 6.40 -9.05 -19.82
CA ALA A 254 7.42 -8.24 -20.50
C ALA A 254 6.83 -7.07 -21.32
N ASP A 255 5.59 -7.20 -21.77
CA ASP A 255 4.87 -6.19 -22.54
C ASP A 255 3.93 -5.30 -21.70
N GLY A 256 3.96 -5.41 -20.37
CA GLY A 256 3.15 -4.62 -19.44
C GLY A 256 2.52 -5.44 -18.32
N VAL A 257 1.76 -4.78 -17.46
CA VAL A 257 1.08 -5.44 -16.33
C VAL A 257 -0.36 -5.80 -16.72
N ARG A 258 -0.74 -7.05 -16.51
CA ARG A 258 -2.10 -7.54 -16.74
C ARG A 258 -2.84 -7.67 -15.43
N VAL A 259 -4.15 -7.45 -15.46
CA VAL A 259 -5.00 -7.57 -14.28
C VAL A 259 -5.96 -8.73 -14.45
N HIS A 260 -5.91 -9.65 -13.51
CA HIS A 260 -6.84 -10.77 -13.40
C HIS A 260 -7.70 -10.59 -12.14
N ARG A 261 -8.97 -10.98 -12.21
CA ARG A 261 -9.85 -11.07 -11.03
C ARG A 261 -9.99 -12.52 -10.61
N ASP A 262 -9.83 -12.78 -9.31
CA ASP A 262 -10.18 -14.05 -8.66
C ASP A 262 -11.57 -14.00 -8.05
#